data_276cdfabe3d69b8645f68a1d2eb9eede
#
_entry.id   276cdfabe3d69b8645f68a1d2eb9eede
#
_cell.length_a   1.000
_cell.length_b   1.000
_cell.length_c   1.000
_cell.angle_alpha   90.00
_cell.angle_beta   90.00
_cell.angle_gamma   90.00
#
_symmetry.space_group_name_H-M   'P 1'
#
loop_
_entity.id
_entity.type
_entity.pdbx_description
1 polymer ?
#
loop_
_entity_poly.entity_id
_entity_poly.type
_entity_poly.pdbx_seq_one_letter_code
_entity_poly.pdbx_strand_id
1 'polypeptide(L)'
;MVTRADGHAEREAAKVMIHDARQAAIDEKTQITLGADKGYDAQEFIEACLAMNVVPHVAQNTSGRRSAVPDAIAQKAGYAVSQQKRKLIEQGFGWAKTVGAIRQVMVRGLQRVDQMFVLTMAAYNLTRMRTLGQIRRQGQ
;
A
#
# COMPACT_ATOMS: atom_id res chain seq x y z
N MET A 1 7.34 6.69 -3.98
CA MET A 1 8.56 6.93 -3.18
C MET A 1 9.36 5.64 -3.10
N VAL A 2 10.60 5.65 -3.54
CA VAL A 2 11.51 4.50 -3.49
C VAL A 2 12.46 4.68 -2.31
N THR A 3 12.61 3.64 -1.49
CA THR A 3 13.47 3.63 -0.30
C THR A 3 14.64 2.66 -0.47
N ARG A 4 15.60 2.68 0.44
CA ARG A 4 16.57 1.58 0.56
C ARG A 4 15.86 0.30 0.95
N ALA A 5 16.40 -0.86 0.55
CA ALA A 5 15.86 -2.18 0.90
C ALA A 5 16.14 -2.49 2.39
N ASP A 6 15.44 -1.79 3.28
CA ASP A 6 15.50 -1.91 4.73
C ASP A 6 14.09 -1.73 5.28
N GLY A 7 13.62 -2.69 6.06
CA GLY A 7 12.26 -2.69 6.62
C GLY A 7 11.98 -1.51 7.56
N HIS A 8 13.01 -0.90 8.16
CA HIS A 8 12.84 0.33 8.94
C HIS A 8 12.60 1.52 8.01
N ALA A 9 13.42 1.70 6.98
CA ALA A 9 13.26 2.79 6.01
C ALA A 9 11.92 2.71 5.27
N GLU A 10 11.41 1.51 4.99
CA GLU A 10 10.10 1.30 4.39
C GLU A 10 8.96 1.77 5.30
N ARG A 11 9.03 1.47 6.60
CA ARG A 11 8.03 1.93 7.57
C ARG A 11 8.05 3.43 7.77
N GLU A 12 9.24 4.06 7.82
CA GLU A 12 9.36 5.52 7.91
C GLU A 12 8.77 6.21 6.67
N ALA A 13 9.08 5.71 5.47
CA ALA A 13 8.48 6.21 4.25
C ALA A 13 6.95 6.07 4.24
N ALA A 14 6.44 4.95 4.73
CA ALA A 14 5.00 4.72 4.84
C ALA A 14 4.34 5.72 5.81
N LYS A 15 4.97 6.04 6.94
CA LYS A 15 4.46 7.08 7.86
C LYS A 15 4.34 8.45 7.19
N VAL A 16 5.34 8.85 6.39
CA VAL A 16 5.28 10.10 5.62
C VAL A 16 4.12 10.07 4.63
N MET A 17 3.98 9.00 3.85
CA MET A 17 2.88 8.86 2.88
C MET A 17 1.49 8.85 3.54
N ILE A 18 1.36 8.25 4.72
CA ILE A 18 0.12 8.25 5.49
C ILE A 18 -0.21 9.66 5.98
N HIS A 19 0.79 10.38 6.48
CA HIS A 19 0.64 11.77 6.89
C HIS A 19 0.15 12.65 5.73
N ASP A 20 0.79 12.54 4.55
CA ASP A 20 0.41 13.29 3.36
C ASP A 20 -1.02 12.93 2.90
N ALA A 21 -1.37 11.64 2.92
CA ALA A 21 -2.72 11.19 2.59
C ALA A 21 -3.75 11.72 3.59
N ARG A 22 -3.39 11.82 4.87
CA ARG A 22 -4.25 12.40 5.90
C ARG A 22 -4.47 13.90 5.69
N GLN A 23 -3.42 14.63 5.35
CA GLN A 23 -3.51 16.07 5.02
C GLN A 23 -4.35 16.34 3.77
N ALA A 24 -4.30 15.45 2.78
CA ALA A 24 -5.08 15.54 1.55
C ALA A 24 -6.55 15.10 1.71
N ALA A 25 -6.93 14.53 2.84
CA ALA A 25 -8.32 14.11 3.09
C ALA A 25 -9.25 15.31 3.20
N ILE A 26 -10.41 15.24 2.53
CA ILE A 26 -11.40 16.32 2.42
C ILE A 26 -11.96 16.72 3.80
N ASP A 27 -11.99 15.78 4.75
CA ASP A 27 -12.52 16.01 6.10
C ASP A 27 -11.63 15.28 7.12
N GLU A 28 -11.24 15.98 8.19
CA GLU A 28 -10.48 15.41 9.31
C GLU A 28 -11.24 14.27 10.02
N LYS A 29 -12.57 14.27 9.96
CA LYS A 29 -13.42 13.22 10.54
C LYS A 29 -13.47 11.95 9.67
N THR A 30 -13.07 12.01 8.40
CA THR A 30 -13.05 10.86 7.52
C THR A 30 -12.06 9.82 8.06
N GLN A 31 -12.57 8.64 8.40
CA GLN A 31 -11.74 7.53 8.85
C GLN A 31 -10.97 6.95 7.67
N ILE A 32 -9.64 7.03 7.74
CA ILE A 32 -8.75 6.39 6.78
C ILE A 32 -8.38 5.00 7.29
N THR A 33 -8.41 4.02 6.40
CA THR A 33 -7.99 2.65 6.69
C THR A 33 -6.76 2.31 5.87
N LEU A 34 -5.71 1.83 6.53
CA LEU A 34 -4.46 1.41 5.89
C LEU A 34 -4.38 -0.12 5.82
N GLY A 35 -4.40 -0.69 4.62
CA GLY A 35 -4.06 -2.10 4.40
C GLY A 35 -2.57 -2.27 4.16
N ALA A 36 -1.87 -3.07 4.98
CA ALA A 36 -0.44 -3.35 4.82
C ALA A 36 -0.11 -4.83 5.10
N ASP A 37 1.07 -5.27 4.65
CA ASP A 37 1.53 -6.64 4.87
C ASP A 37 2.10 -6.85 6.29
N LYS A 38 2.47 -8.08 6.60
CA LYS A 38 3.00 -8.47 7.92
C LYS A 38 4.35 -7.84 8.28
N GLY A 39 5.08 -7.28 7.31
CA GLY A 39 6.32 -6.54 7.54
C GLY A 39 6.10 -5.22 8.28
N TYR A 40 4.88 -4.71 8.22
CA TYR A 40 4.44 -3.50 8.93
C TYR A 40 3.81 -3.79 10.29
N ASP A 41 3.71 -5.04 10.72
CA ASP A 41 3.23 -5.43 12.04
C ASP A 41 4.30 -5.18 13.12
N ALA A 42 4.53 -3.91 13.41
CA ALA A 42 5.45 -3.42 14.41
C ALA A 42 4.73 -2.42 15.32
N GLN A 43 4.97 -2.53 16.64
CA GLN A 43 4.29 -1.72 17.66
C GLN A 43 4.35 -0.23 17.34
N GLU A 44 5.55 0.28 17.05
CA GLU A 44 5.79 1.68 16.71
C GLU A 44 4.98 2.14 15.49
N PHE A 45 4.88 1.29 14.44
CA PHE A 45 4.13 1.63 13.23
C PHE A 45 2.62 1.66 13.48
N ILE A 46 2.11 0.69 14.23
CA ILE A 46 0.68 0.62 14.61
C ILE A 46 0.29 1.84 15.44
N GLU A 47 1.10 2.20 16.44
CA GLU A 47 0.87 3.37 17.28
C GLU A 47 0.90 4.67 16.48
N ALA A 48 1.86 4.82 15.55
CA ALA A 48 1.92 5.98 14.66
C ALA A 48 0.68 6.11 13.77
N CYS A 49 0.16 5.02 13.22
CA CYS A 49 -1.09 5.04 12.46
C CYS A 49 -2.27 5.52 13.31
N LEU A 50 -2.42 4.98 14.51
CA LEU A 50 -3.50 5.36 15.44
C LEU A 50 -3.40 6.83 15.86
N ALA A 51 -2.20 7.32 16.11
CA ALA A 51 -1.95 8.73 16.46
C ALA A 51 -2.35 9.69 15.30
N MET A 52 -2.24 9.23 14.04
CA MET A 52 -2.69 9.98 12.86
C MET A 52 -4.17 9.77 12.52
N ASN A 53 -4.97 9.15 13.42
CA ASN A 53 -6.37 8.79 13.16
C ASN A 53 -6.55 7.91 11.90
N VAL A 54 -5.63 6.97 11.70
CA VAL A 54 -5.65 5.98 10.63
C VAL A 54 -5.78 4.59 11.23
N VAL A 55 -6.78 3.81 10.77
CA VAL A 55 -7.00 2.44 11.28
C VAL A 55 -6.07 1.47 10.56
N PRO A 56 -5.11 0.84 11.28
CA PRO A 56 -4.14 -0.07 10.66
C PRO A 56 -4.75 -1.46 10.45
N HIS A 57 -5.13 -1.80 9.23
CA HIS A 57 -5.50 -3.14 8.81
C HIS A 57 -4.25 -3.90 8.31
N VAL A 58 -3.23 -3.93 9.15
CA VAL A 58 -1.96 -4.64 8.87
C VAL A 58 -2.15 -6.14 9.04
N ALA A 59 -1.59 -6.95 8.14
CA ALA A 59 -1.64 -8.40 8.29
C ALA A 59 -0.86 -8.83 9.52
N GLN A 60 -1.48 -9.62 10.40
CA GLN A 60 -0.87 -10.07 11.65
C GLN A 60 0.33 -10.98 11.40
N ASN A 61 1.42 -10.71 12.07
CA ASN A 61 2.59 -11.57 12.11
C ASN A 61 2.52 -12.48 13.34
N THR A 62 2.11 -13.72 13.11
CA THR A 62 2.00 -14.74 14.16
C THR A 62 3.21 -15.67 14.21
N SER A 63 4.26 -15.39 13.43
CA SER A 63 5.48 -16.22 13.38
C SER A 63 6.38 -15.92 14.59
N GLY A 64 6.20 -16.70 15.67
CA GLY A 64 7.04 -16.65 16.86
C GLY A 64 6.84 -15.46 17.78
N ARG A 65 5.85 -14.58 17.53
CA ARG A 65 5.50 -13.45 18.40
C ARG A 65 4.02 -13.10 18.34
N ARG A 66 3.54 -12.38 19.34
CA ARG A 66 2.22 -11.75 19.30
C ARG A 66 2.23 -10.58 18.32
N SER A 67 1.19 -10.47 17.50
CA SER A 67 0.96 -9.31 16.62
C SER A 67 0.78 -8.02 17.43
N ALA A 68 1.27 -6.92 16.89
CA ALA A 68 1.04 -5.58 17.45
C ALA A 68 -0.34 -5.01 17.06
N VAL A 69 -1.04 -5.64 16.10
CA VAL A 69 -2.38 -5.22 15.68
C VAL A 69 -3.38 -5.51 16.80
N PRO A 70 -4.12 -4.51 17.31
CA PRO A 70 -5.12 -4.72 18.36
C PRO A 70 -6.23 -5.69 17.92
N ASP A 71 -6.62 -6.61 18.80
CA ASP A 71 -7.69 -7.58 18.55
C ASP A 71 -9.01 -6.89 18.15
N ALA A 72 -9.32 -5.75 18.76
CA ALA A 72 -10.47 -4.93 18.43
C ALA A 72 -10.49 -4.43 16.96
N ILE A 73 -9.35 -4.34 16.30
CA ILE A 73 -9.24 -4.01 14.87
C ILE A 73 -9.31 -5.29 14.04
N ALA A 74 -8.56 -6.32 14.41
CA ALA A 74 -8.46 -7.56 13.68
C ALA A 74 -9.80 -8.31 13.54
N GLN A 75 -10.68 -8.17 14.54
CA GLN A 75 -12.01 -8.82 14.54
C GLN A 75 -13.08 -8.06 13.73
N LYS A 76 -12.83 -6.85 13.25
CA LYS A 76 -13.79 -6.10 12.44
C LYS A 76 -13.94 -6.71 11.04
N ALA A 77 -15.17 -6.74 10.53
CA ALA A 77 -15.48 -7.21 9.16
C ALA A 77 -14.66 -6.44 8.11
N GLY A 78 -14.45 -5.14 8.28
CA GLY A 78 -13.62 -4.31 7.40
C GLY A 78 -12.16 -4.75 7.33
N TYR A 79 -11.62 -5.36 8.39
CA TYR A 79 -10.26 -5.90 8.39
C TYR A 79 -10.13 -7.05 7.37
N ALA A 80 -11.05 -8.02 7.38
CA ALA A 80 -11.05 -9.13 6.44
C ALA A 80 -11.13 -8.65 4.98
N VAL A 81 -12.00 -7.66 4.71
CA VAL A 81 -12.13 -7.03 3.39
C VAL A 81 -10.82 -6.36 2.97
N SER A 82 -10.16 -5.65 3.86
CA SER A 82 -8.86 -5.02 3.59
C SER A 82 -7.78 -6.04 3.26
N GLN A 83 -7.74 -7.18 3.95
CA GLN A 83 -6.77 -8.24 3.65
C GLN A 83 -7.01 -8.86 2.26
N GLN A 84 -8.25 -8.98 1.82
CA GLN A 84 -8.57 -9.43 0.46
C GLN A 84 -8.17 -8.39 -0.60
N LYS A 85 -8.52 -7.11 -0.37
CA LYS A 85 -8.19 -6.02 -1.30
C LYS A 85 -6.70 -5.76 -1.44
N ARG A 86 -5.92 -5.99 -0.39
CA ARG A 86 -4.47 -5.88 -0.41
C ARG A 86 -3.82 -6.70 -1.55
N LYS A 87 -4.34 -7.90 -1.80
CA LYS A 87 -3.85 -8.76 -2.88
C LYS A 87 -3.99 -8.13 -4.28
N LEU A 88 -4.90 -7.18 -4.46
CA LEU A 88 -5.05 -6.46 -5.74
C LEU A 88 -3.85 -5.55 -6.04
N ILE A 89 -3.14 -5.08 -5.02
CA ILE A 89 -1.91 -4.29 -5.19
C ILE A 89 -0.79 -5.16 -5.75
N GLU A 90 -0.73 -6.43 -5.32
CA GLU A 90 0.26 -7.40 -5.82
C GLU A 90 0.12 -7.64 -7.32
N GLN A 91 -1.09 -7.53 -7.88
CA GLN A 91 -1.31 -7.62 -9.34
C GLN A 91 -0.63 -6.48 -10.09
N GLY A 92 -0.66 -5.25 -9.57
CA GLY A 92 0.03 -4.11 -10.17
C GLY A 92 1.54 -4.29 -10.17
N PHE A 93 2.10 -4.77 -9.07
CA PHE A 93 3.53 -5.10 -8.99
C PHE A 93 3.91 -6.28 -9.89
N GLY A 94 3.05 -7.31 -9.98
CA GLY A 94 3.22 -8.42 -10.90
C GLY A 94 3.29 -7.95 -12.35
N TRP A 95 2.36 -7.11 -12.77
CA TRP A 95 2.35 -6.51 -14.10
C TRP A 95 3.59 -5.64 -14.35
N ALA A 96 3.97 -4.82 -13.38
CA ALA A 96 5.14 -3.97 -13.45
C ALA A 96 6.44 -4.77 -13.65
N LYS A 97 6.53 -5.98 -13.08
CA LYS A 97 7.67 -6.88 -13.22
C LYS A 97 7.66 -7.65 -14.56
N THR A 98 6.49 -7.95 -15.11
CA THR A 98 6.36 -8.80 -16.32
C THR A 98 6.27 -7.97 -17.60
N VAL A 99 5.48 -6.90 -17.60
CA VAL A 99 5.21 -6.04 -18.75
C VAL A 99 5.97 -4.71 -18.62
N GLY A 100 6.01 -4.15 -17.42
CA GLY A 100 6.81 -2.96 -17.11
C GLY A 100 8.27 -3.34 -16.85
N ALA A 101 9.21 -2.49 -17.21
CA ALA A 101 10.65 -2.74 -17.12
C ALA A 101 11.23 -2.73 -15.69
N ILE A 102 10.41 -2.96 -14.63
CA ILE A 102 10.87 -2.88 -13.22
C ILE A 102 11.63 -4.12 -12.78
N ARG A 103 11.48 -5.26 -13.47
CA ARG A 103 12.16 -6.50 -13.10
C ARG A 103 13.70 -6.36 -13.11
N GLN A 104 14.21 -5.56 -14.03
CA GLN A 104 15.63 -5.25 -14.14
C GLN A 104 15.77 -3.77 -14.46
N VAL A 105 16.03 -2.99 -13.41
CA VAL A 105 16.16 -1.53 -13.56
C VAL A 105 17.51 -1.21 -14.19
N MET A 106 17.49 -0.64 -15.39
CA MET A 106 18.68 -0.29 -16.18
C MET A 106 19.28 1.07 -15.79
N VAL A 107 18.77 1.68 -14.71
CA VAL A 107 19.21 3.00 -14.22
C VAL A 107 19.81 2.90 -12.81
N ARG A 108 20.73 3.81 -12.48
CA ARG A 108 21.34 3.90 -11.17
C ARG A 108 20.89 5.18 -10.45
N GLY A 109 20.76 5.09 -9.12
CA GLY A 109 20.36 6.18 -8.23
C GLY A 109 18.87 6.20 -7.94
N LEU A 110 18.52 6.46 -6.67
CA LEU A 110 17.15 6.38 -6.16
C LEU A 110 16.18 7.25 -6.94
N GLN A 111 16.57 8.46 -7.32
CA GLN A 111 15.73 9.39 -8.07
C GLN A 111 15.31 8.83 -9.45
N ARG A 112 16.24 8.25 -10.19
CA ARG A 112 15.93 7.66 -11.51
C ARG A 112 15.10 6.39 -11.37
N VAL A 113 15.36 5.59 -10.35
CA VAL A 113 14.55 4.40 -10.05
C VAL A 113 13.13 4.80 -9.67
N ASP A 114 12.94 5.85 -8.87
CA ASP A 114 11.63 6.38 -8.51
C ASP A 114 10.86 6.87 -9.75
N GLN A 115 11.51 7.62 -10.63
CA GLN A 115 10.89 8.07 -11.89
C GLN A 115 10.42 6.90 -12.76
N MET A 116 11.25 5.86 -12.92
CA MET A 116 10.90 4.65 -13.66
C MET A 116 9.71 3.93 -13.02
N PHE A 117 9.69 3.84 -11.69
CA PHE A 117 8.59 3.26 -10.95
C PHE A 117 7.28 4.03 -11.18
N VAL A 118 7.31 5.35 -11.02
CA VAL A 118 6.13 6.22 -11.22
C VAL A 118 5.59 6.10 -12.64
N LEU A 119 6.44 6.14 -13.67
CA LEU A 119 6.04 5.96 -15.06
C LEU A 119 5.40 4.59 -15.33
N THR A 120 5.99 3.54 -14.77
CA THR A 120 5.45 2.17 -14.94
C THR A 120 4.09 2.01 -14.25
N MET A 121 3.92 2.56 -13.06
CA MET A 121 2.63 2.52 -12.36
C MET A 121 1.57 3.40 -13.04
N ALA A 122 1.95 4.52 -13.64
CA ALA A 122 1.05 5.34 -14.47
C ALA A 122 0.56 4.57 -15.70
N ALA A 123 1.46 3.88 -16.41
CA ALA A 123 1.11 3.03 -17.54
C ALA A 123 0.17 1.87 -17.14
N TYR A 124 0.44 1.23 -16.00
CA TYR A 124 -0.46 0.22 -15.43
C TYR A 124 -1.86 0.78 -15.17
N ASN A 125 -1.95 1.92 -14.53
CA ASN A 125 -3.23 2.55 -14.22
C ASN A 125 -4.02 2.92 -15.48
N LEU A 126 -3.37 3.48 -16.50
CA LEU A 126 -3.99 3.78 -17.80
C LEU A 126 -4.53 2.51 -18.48
N THR A 127 -3.74 1.43 -18.49
CA THR A 127 -4.16 0.14 -19.05
C THR A 127 -5.38 -0.41 -18.30
N ARG A 128 -5.35 -0.34 -16.96
CA ARG A 128 -6.46 -0.80 -16.11
C ARG A 128 -7.72 0.05 -16.31
N MET A 129 -7.59 1.36 -16.41
CA MET A 129 -8.73 2.26 -16.68
C MET A 129 -9.38 1.93 -18.03
N ARG A 130 -8.59 1.65 -19.08
CA ARG A 130 -9.10 1.22 -20.38
C ARG A 130 -9.91 -0.07 -20.27
N THR A 131 -9.38 -1.07 -19.56
CA THR A 131 -10.06 -2.36 -19.37
C THR A 131 -11.37 -2.21 -18.59
N LEU A 132 -11.38 -1.42 -17.52
CA LEU A 132 -12.59 -1.14 -16.73
C LEU A 132 -13.62 -0.34 -17.54
N GLY A 133 -13.19 0.60 -18.40
CA GLY A 133 -14.05 1.35 -19.29
C GLY A 133 -14.71 0.46 -20.37
N GLN A 134 -14.01 -0.56 -20.85
CA GLN A 134 -14.57 -1.54 -21.81
C GLN A 134 -15.63 -2.43 -21.17
N ILE A 135 -15.43 -2.89 -19.93
CA ILE A 135 -16.41 -3.68 -19.18
C ILE A 135 -17.70 -2.89 -18.98
N ARG A 136 -17.62 -1.59 -18.65
CA ARG A 136 -18.81 -0.74 -18.51
C ARG A 136 -19.62 -0.59 -19.78
N ARG A 137 -18.99 -0.55 -20.98
CA ARG A 137 -19.69 -0.44 -22.27
C ARG A 137 -20.38 -1.71 -22.71
N GLN A 138 -19.94 -2.88 -22.23
CA GLN A 138 -20.55 -4.18 -22.56
C GLN A 138 -21.71 -4.54 -21.61
N GLY A 139 -21.89 -3.81 -20.52
CA GLY A 139 -22.96 -4.02 -19.52
C GLY A 139 -24.15 -3.06 -19.65
N GLN A 140 -24.24 -2.27 -20.74
CA GLN A 140 -25.40 -1.47 -21.12
C GLN A 140 -26.09 -2.16 -22.33
#